data_eb418d0666a46d7fa5ca98a1dd652512
#
_entry.id   eb418d0666a46d7fa5ca98a1dd652512
#
_cell.length_a   1.000
_cell.length_b   1.000
_cell.length_c   1.000
_cell.angle_alpha   90.00
_cell.angle_beta   90.00
_cell.angle_gamma   90.00
#
_symmetry.space_group_name_H-M   'P 1'
#
loop_
_entity.id
_entity.type
_entity.pdbx_description
1 polymer ?
#
loop_
_entity_poly.entity_id
_entity_poly.type
_entity_poly.pdbx_seq_one_letter_code
_entity_poly.pdbx_strand_id
1 'polypeptide(L)'
;MLDQRGQLLRAALGFAGCSLPSYDRALWALRTWLDSWTGIGHVVETMNRHLRRREFLGLLGGVVMSWPRIGHAQPTTPPVVGFLNSASPDGYATMADAFRQGLKETGYVAGRNVAIEYRWAENRYERLPGLAADLVSRRVNAIFANGPSAAAAKAATSAIPVVFLTGEDPVRLGLVASFNRPGGNITGVTILSGELAAKRLELLRQLLPRARDIAVLIEPAWPTSARFKADVEAAAPIIGLPVRFLRANTEREIESAFKYLSRARADALLVGPGAFLDSHRDLLVARAAKMAIPAAYETRATAVAGGLISYGASVGDGYRQAGIYIGRVLNGEKPANLPVLQATKYELVINLKTAKALGLAIPQPLLLGADEIIE
;
A
#
# COMPACT_ATOMS: atom_id res chain seq x y z
N MET A 1 -43.43 -21.12 27.59
CA MET A 1 -44.30 -20.77 26.44
C MET A 1 -43.95 -19.35 26.02
N LEU A 2 -43.19 -19.16 24.98
CA LEU A 2 -42.85 -17.85 24.41
C LEU A 2 -43.99 -17.49 23.44
N ASP A 3 -44.63 -16.37 23.71
CA ASP A 3 -45.72 -15.74 22.98
C ASP A 3 -45.34 -15.53 21.48
N GLN A 4 -46.31 -15.69 20.59
CA GLN A 4 -46.17 -15.51 19.14
C GLN A 4 -45.54 -14.15 18.75
N ARG A 5 -45.61 -13.13 19.57
CA ARG A 5 -44.95 -11.82 19.37
C ARG A 5 -43.42 -11.88 19.49
N GLY A 6 -42.88 -12.80 20.31
CA GLY A 6 -41.44 -12.99 20.44
C GLY A 6 -40.80 -13.68 19.22
N GLN A 7 -41.58 -14.49 18.48
CA GLN A 7 -41.08 -15.15 17.26
C GLN A 7 -41.04 -14.21 16.06
N LEU A 8 -41.97 -13.28 15.95
CA LEU A 8 -41.98 -12.28 14.87
C LEU A 8 -40.83 -11.26 15.00
N LEU A 9 -40.42 -10.93 16.22
CA LEU A 9 -39.24 -10.04 16.42
C LEU A 9 -37.90 -10.72 16.05
N ARG A 10 -37.79 -12.03 16.21
CA ARG A 10 -36.60 -12.79 15.83
C ARG A 10 -36.44 -12.90 14.30
N ALA A 11 -37.54 -12.96 13.58
CA ALA A 11 -37.53 -13.01 12.13
C ALA A 11 -37.21 -11.65 11.47
N ALA A 12 -37.55 -10.54 12.14
CA ALA A 12 -37.31 -9.19 11.62
C ALA A 12 -35.85 -8.69 11.80
N LEU A 13 -35.08 -9.28 12.71
CA LEU A 13 -33.74 -8.80 13.09
C LEU A 13 -32.56 -9.63 12.55
N GLY A 14 -32.80 -10.74 11.85
CA GLY A 14 -31.79 -11.47 11.07
C GLY A 14 -30.53 -11.95 11.82
N PHE A 15 -30.59 -12.12 13.18
CA PHE A 15 -29.43 -12.52 13.97
C PHE A 15 -29.53 -13.95 14.47
N ALA A 16 -28.85 -14.86 13.78
CA ALA A 16 -28.42 -16.15 14.34
C ALA A 16 -26.94 -16.02 14.76
N GLY A 17 -26.68 -16.08 16.07
CA GLY A 17 -25.35 -16.32 16.60
C GLY A 17 -24.67 -15.16 17.33
N CYS A 18 -25.21 -14.71 18.46
CA CYS A 18 -24.44 -13.93 19.42
C CYS A 18 -24.76 -14.35 20.86
N SER A 19 -23.71 -14.58 21.64
CA SER A 19 -23.75 -15.06 23.03
C SER A 19 -24.24 -13.99 24.01
N LEU A 20 -24.97 -14.42 25.01
CA LEU A 20 -25.82 -13.75 25.96
C LEU A 20 -25.19 -12.96 27.09
N PRO A 21 -24.53 -11.83 27.08
CA PRO A 21 -24.86 -10.88 28.13
C PRO A 21 -25.31 -9.49 27.70
N SER A 22 -25.28 -9.17 26.39
CA SER A 22 -25.71 -7.84 25.91
C SER A 22 -27.17 -7.72 25.54
N TYR A 23 -27.91 -8.83 25.47
CA TYR A 23 -29.30 -8.89 25.00
C TYR A 23 -30.28 -8.38 26.04
N ASP A 24 -30.06 -8.69 27.33
CA ASP A 24 -30.94 -8.25 28.41
C ASP A 24 -30.91 -6.73 28.65
N ARG A 25 -29.77 -6.08 28.43
CA ARG A 25 -29.66 -4.62 28.53
C ARG A 25 -30.37 -3.89 27.39
N ALA A 26 -30.37 -4.44 26.20
CA ALA A 26 -31.09 -3.86 25.07
C ALA A 26 -32.60 -4.01 25.20
N LEU A 27 -33.08 -5.14 25.73
CA LEU A 27 -34.49 -5.37 25.99
C LEU A 27 -35.00 -4.51 27.16
N TRP A 28 -34.18 -4.27 28.18
CA TRP A 28 -34.52 -3.38 29.29
C TRP A 28 -34.62 -1.92 28.82
N ALA A 29 -33.70 -1.45 27.97
CA ALA A 29 -33.74 -0.10 27.39
C ALA A 29 -34.94 0.10 26.45
N LEU A 30 -35.32 -0.91 25.67
CA LEU A 30 -36.52 -0.88 24.81
C LEU A 30 -37.82 -0.89 25.63
N ARG A 31 -37.84 -1.61 26.76
CA ARG A 31 -39.00 -1.69 27.64
C ARG A 31 -39.21 -0.37 28.38
N THR A 32 -38.16 0.23 28.92
CA THR A 32 -38.22 1.56 29.56
C THR A 32 -38.57 2.67 28.57
N TRP A 33 -38.16 2.57 27.30
CA TRP A 33 -38.53 3.52 26.26
C TRP A 33 -40.02 3.37 25.86
N LEU A 34 -40.52 2.16 25.73
CA LEU A 34 -41.95 1.86 25.43
C LEU A 34 -42.89 2.24 26.61
N ASP A 35 -42.46 2.05 27.85
CA ASP A 35 -43.23 2.42 29.03
C ASP A 35 -43.34 3.95 29.22
N SER A 36 -42.34 4.71 28.70
CA SER A 36 -42.41 6.19 28.66
C SER A 36 -43.45 6.73 27.67
N TRP A 37 -43.91 5.91 26.71
CA TRP A 37 -44.88 6.29 25.68
C TRP A 37 -46.33 5.96 26.08
N THR A 38 -46.55 5.17 27.16
CA THR A 38 -47.91 4.87 27.65
C THR A 38 -48.63 6.07 28.25
N GLY A 39 -47.88 7.15 28.60
CA GLY A 39 -48.46 8.43 29.03
C GLY A 39 -49.21 9.22 27.96
N ILE A 40 -49.01 8.92 26.69
CA ILE A 40 -49.64 9.64 25.56
C ILE A 40 -51.03 9.07 25.23
N GLY A 41 -51.35 7.87 25.67
CA GLY A 41 -52.63 7.22 25.43
C GLY A 41 -53.81 8.05 25.97
N HIS A 42 -53.66 8.68 27.14
CA HIS A 42 -54.71 9.51 27.77
C HIS A 42 -54.94 10.87 27.09
N VAL A 43 -53.90 11.41 26.40
CA VAL A 43 -54.03 12.70 25.68
C VAL A 43 -54.77 12.52 24.36
N VAL A 44 -54.61 11.35 23.73
CA VAL A 44 -55.28 11.02 22.43
C VAL A 44 -56.76 10.75 22.62
N GLU A 45 -57.18 10.20 23.77
CA GLU A 45 -58.57 9.87 24.05
C GLU A 45 -59.44 11.10 24.36
N THR A 46 -58.85 12.14 24.95
CA THR A 46 -59.55 13.43 25.22
C THR A 46 -59.59 14.35 23.96
N MET A 47 -58.69 14.19 23.01
CA MET A 47 -58.69 14.99 21.77
C MET A 47 -59.64 14.51 20.67
N ASN A 48 -60.14 13.29 20.75
CA ASN A 48 -60.92 12.66 19.70
C ASN A 48 -62.40 13.08 19.67
N ARG A 49 -62.87 14.01 20.56
CA ARG A 49 -64.26 14.45 20.62
C ARG A 49 -64.59 15.70 19.80
N HIS A 50 -63.63 16.46 19.29
CA HIS A 50 -63.91 17.75 18.64
C HIS A 50 -63.23 18.04 17.28
N LEU A 51 -62.42 17.13 16.73
CA LEU A 51 -61.77 17.38 15.43
C LEU A 51 -62.40 16.55 14.31
N ARG A 52 -62.88 17.20 13.25
CA ARG A 52 -63.41 16.56 12.05
C ARG A 52 -62.24 15.86 11.27
N ARG A 53 -62.47 14.65 10.74
CA ARG A 53 -61.49 13.81 10.00
C ARG A 53 -60.64 14.57 8.95
N ARG A 54 -61.12 15.69 8.42
CA ARG A 54 -60.38 16.48 7.42
C ARG A 54 -59.22 17.32 8.01
N GLU A 55 -59.32 17.72 9.28
CA GLU A 55 -58.28 18.56 9.93
C GLU A 55 -57.15 17.69 10.51
N PHE A 56 -57.40 16.43 10.83
CA PHE A 56 -56.39 15.49 11.29
C PHE A 56 -55.43 15.07 10.17
N LEU A 57 -55.88 14.99 8.91
CA LEU A 57 -55.02 14.69 7.75
C LEU A 57 -54.13 15.88 7.34
N GLY A 58 -54.56 17.11 7.65
CA GLY A 58 -53.73 18.31 7.42
C GLY A 58 -52.53 18.45 8.36
N LEU A 59 -52.69 18.00 9.63
CA LEU A 59 -51.64 18.06 10.65
C LEU A 59 -50.57 16.95 10.46
N LEU A 60 -50.96 15.77 9.97
CA LEU A 60 -50.02 14.70 9.64
C LEU A 60 -49.21 14.98 8.37
N GLY A 61 -49.78 15.72 7.39
CA GLY A 61 -49.05 16.12 6.16
C GLY A 61 -47.97 17.16 6.41
N GLY A 62 -48.09 18.00 7.44
CA GLY A 62 -47.12 19.08 7.74
C GLY A 62 -45.85 18.60 8.46
N VAL A 63 -45.92 17.52 9.24
CA VAL A 63 -44.79 17.02 10.03
C VAL A 63 -43.81 16.18 9.16
N VAL A 64 -44.25 15.60 8.05
CA VAL A 64 -43.40 14.77 7.18
C VAL A 64 -42.51 15.63 6.26
N MET A 65 -42.83 16.91 6.05
CA MET A 65 -42.03 17.79 5.18
C MET A 65 -40.92 18.57 5.88
N SER A 66 -40.81 18.49 7.20
CA SER A 66 -39.81 19.27 7.97
C SER A 66 -38.67 18.44 8.57
N TRP A 67 -38.45 17.20 8.08
CA TRP A 67 -37.18 16.53 8.40
C TRP A 67 -36.06 17.31 7.72
N PRO A 68 -35.12 17.91 8.49
CA PRO A 68 -33.97 18.49 7.88
C PRO A 68 -33.25 17.36 7.14
N ARG A 69 -33.27 17.40 5.80
CA ARG A 69 -32.28 16.65 5.02
C ARG A 69 -30.96 17.20 5.49
N ILE A 70 -30.29 16.47 6.40
CA ILE A 70 -28.88 16.67 6.64
C ILE A 70 -28.22 16.23 5.34
N GLY A 71 -28.30 17.08 4.34
CA GLY A 71 -27.46 17.01 3.19
C GLY A 71 -26.06 17.12 3.75
N HIS A 72 -25.28 16.05 3.68
CA HIS A 72 -23.86 16.18 3.77
C HIS A 72 -23.51 17.13 2.63
N ALA A 73 -23.31 18.41 2.98
CA ALA A 73 -22.76 19.39 2.06
C ALA A 73 -21.39 18.82 1.66
N GLN A 74 -21.34 18.21 0.48
CA GLN A 74 -20.06 17.86 -0.13
C GLN A 74 -19.28 19.15 -0.17
N PRO A 75 -18.02 19.19 0.29
CA PRO A 75 -17.21 20.38 0.19
C PRO A 75 -17.28 20.87 -1.24
N THR A 76 -17.58 22.17 -1.41
CA THR A 76 -17.74 22.81 -2.73
C THR A 76 -16.48 22.70 -3.60
N THR A 77 -15.36 22.31 -3.01
CA THR A 77 -14.08 22.06 -3.69
C THR A 77 -13.62 20.64 -3.42
N PRO A 78 -13.33 19.84 -4.46
CA PRO A 78 -12.79 18.50 -4.28
C PRO A 78 -11.51 18.51 -3.44
N PRO A 79 -11.33 17.54 -2.52
CA PRO A 79 -10.07 17.43 -1.78
C PRO A 79 -8.90 17.21 -2.73
N VAL A 80 -7.74 17.72 -2.33
CA VAL A 80 -6.49 17.61 -3.08
C VAL A 80 -5.55 16.66 -2.36
N VAL A 81 -5.02 15.66 -3.06
CA VAL A 81 -4.01 14.73 -2.57
C VAL A 81 -2.67 15.05 -3.20
N GLY A 82 -1.66 15.32 -2.39
CA GLY A 82 -0.28 15.37 -2.85
C GLY A 82 0.27 13.97 -3.06
N PHE A 83 0.78 13.69 -4.25
CA PHE A 83 1.46 12.44 -4.58
C PHE A 83 2.95 12.72 -4.73
N LEU A 84 3.74 12.46 -3.68
CA LEU A 84 5.18 12.70 -3.65
C LEU A 84 5.92 11.39 -3.92
N ASN A 85 6.68 11.36 -5.01
CA ASN A 85 7.39 10.15 -5.43
C ASN A 85 8.88 10.43 -5.70
N SER A 86 9.74 9.53 -5.26
CA SER A 86 11.19 9.64 -5.45
C SER A 86 11.66 9.30 -6.88
N ALA A 87 10.86 8.53 -7.63
CA ALA A 87 11.16 8.08 -8.99
C ALA A 87 10.68 9.09 -10.06
N SER A 88 10.66 8.65 -11.32
CA SER A 88 10.12 9.36 -12.47
C SER A 88 8.73 8.84 -12.88
N PRO A 89 7.88 9.65 -13.55
CA PRO A 89 6.56 9.24 -13.99
C PRO A 89 6.59 8.02 -14.92
N ASP A 90 7.53 7.97 -15.87
CA ASP A 90 7.59 6.92 -16.91
C ASP A 90 7.79 5.53 -16.31
N GLY A 91 8.67 5.40 -15.31
CA GLY A 91 8.94 4.13 -14.63
C GLY A 91 7.84 3.68 -13.67
N TYR A 92 6.99 4.61 -13.20
CA TYR A 92 6.02 4.38 -12.14
C TYR A 92 4.57 4.66 -12.53
N ALA A 93 4.25 4.77 -13.81
CA ALA A 93 2.89 5.01 -14.29
C ALA A 93 1.89 3.95 -13.78
N THR A 94 2.23 2.66 -13.86
CA THR A 94 1.40 1.55 -13.37
C THR A 94 1.21 1.58 -11.85
N MET A 95 2.18 2.09 -11.09
CA MET A 95 2.09 2.27 -9.64
C MET A 95 1.15 3.42 -9.29
N ALA A 96 1.20 4.52 -10.05
CA ALA A 96 0.25 5.62 -9.92
C ALA A 96 -1.19 5.17 -10.27
N ASP A 97 -1.35 4.27 -11.26
CA ASP A 97 -2.65 3.66 -11.58
C ASP A 97 -3.17 2.79 -10.43
N ALA A 98 -2.31 1.97 -9.83
CA ALA A 98 -2.67 1.15 -8.67
C ALA A 98 -3.10 2.01 -7.48
N PHE A 99 -2.41 3.13 -7.22
CA PHE A 99 -2.80 4.10 -6.20
C PHE A 99 -4.19 4.71 -6.50
N ARG A 100 -4.44 5.13 -7.75
CA ARG A 100 -5.75 5.65 -8.17
C ARG A 100 -6.86 4.59 -8.02
N GLN A 101 -6.55 3.33 -8.30
CA GLN A 101 -7.48 2.23 -8.08
C GLN A 101 -7.85 2.10 -6.59
N GLY A 102 -6.87 2.13 -5.68
CA GLY A 102 -7.12 2.10 -4.24
C GLY A 102 -7.95 3.28 -3.74
N LEU A 103 -7.71 4.48 -4.26
CA LEU A 103 -8.57 5.65 -4.00
C LEU A 103 -10.00 5.41 -4.46
N LYS A 104 -10.18 4.85 -5.66
CA LYS A 104 -11.51 4.54 -6.23
C LYS A 104 -12.29 3.55 -5.37
N GLU A 105 -11.64 2.58 -4.76
CA GLU A 105 -12.26 1.60 -3.86
C GLU A 105 -12.87 2.24 -2.61
N THR A 106 -12.42 3.45 -2.25
CA THR A 106 -12.98 4.25 -1.13
C THR A 106 -13.93 5.35 -1.57
N GLY A 107 -14.31 5.37 -2.85
CA GLY A 107 -15.25 6.33 -3.42
C GLY A 107 -14.61 7.58 -4.03
N TYR A 108 -13.28 7.71 -4.04
CA TYR A 108 -12.57 8.85 -4.60
C TYR A 108 -12.07 8.57 -6.02
N VAL A 109 -12.59 9.29 -6.99
CA VAL A 109 -12.22 9.16 -8.41
C VAL A 109 -11.47 10.40 -8.84
N ALA A 110 -10.21 10.23 -9.22
CA ALA A 110 -9.35 11.33 -9.67
C ALA A 110 -9.97 12.10 -10.86
N GLY A 111 -9.96 13.42 -10.78
CA GLY A 111 -10.58 14.31 -11.77
C GLY A 111 -12.10 14.46 -11.64
N ARG A 112 -12.77 13.70 -10.76
CA ARG A 112 -14.21 13.82 -10.51
C ARG A 112 -14.52 14.41 -9.14
N ASN A 113 -14.04 13.78 -8.07
CA ASN A 113 -14.31 14.21 -6.69
C ASN A 113 -13.05 14.22 -5.81
N VAL A 114 -11.88 14.05 -6.40
CA VAL A 114 -10.57 14.26 -5.79
C VAL A 114 -9.60 14.75 -6.86
N ALA A 115 -8.74 15.71 -6.52
CA ALA A 115 -7.61 16.11 -7.34
C ALA A 115 -6.32 15.46 -6.83
N ILE A 116 -5.38 15.13 -7.71
CA ILE A 116 -4.07 14.60 -7.35
C ILE A 116 -3.00 15.52 -7.92
N GLU A 117 -2.18 16.08 -7.04
CA GLU A 117 -1.01 16.86 -7.40
C GLU A 117 0.26 16.01 -7.32
N TYR A 118 0.80 15.67 -8.48
CA TYR A 118 2.00 14.82 -8.59
C TYR A 118 3.27 15.65 -8.43
N ARG A 119 4.21 15.12 -7.63
CA ARG A 119 5.57 15.64 -7.47
C ARG A 119 6.55 14.49 -7.60
N TRP A 120 7.37 14.54 -8.63
CA TRP A 120 8.36 13.53 -8.97
C TRP A 120 9.75 14.07 -8.75
N ALA A 121 10.56 13.36 -7.96
CA ALA A 121 11.95 13.74 -7.72
C ALA A 121 12.89 13.33 -8.86
N GLU A 122 12.45 12.44 -9.76
CA GLU A 122 13.21 11.94 -10.91
C GLU A 122 14.55 11.31 -10.48
N ASN A 123 14.51 10.50 -9.42
CA ASN A 123 15.65 9.85 -8.75
C ASN A 123 16.69 10.85 -8.18
N ARG A 124 16.35 12.13 -8.08
CA ARG A 124 17.16 13.18 -7.44
C ARG A 124 16.60 13.45 -6.06
N TYR A 125 17.06 12.66 -5.08
CA TYR A 125 16.48 12.65 -3.71
C TYR A 125 16.66 13.97 -2.98
N GLU A 126 17.66 14.78 -3.35
CA GLU A 126 17.89 16.14 -2.85
C GLU A 126 16.76 17.11 -3.15
N ARG A 127 15.88 16.80 -4.14
CA ARG A 127 14.69 17.61 -4.47
C ARG A 127 13.52 17.37 -3.52
N LEU A 128 13.50 16.22 -2.83
CA LEU A 128 12.35 15.81 -2.02
C LEU A 128 11.91 16.82 -0.96
N PRO A 129 12.81 17.48 -0.19
CA PRO A 129 12.39 18.48 0.78
C PRO A 129 11.64 19.66 0.15
N GLY A 130 12.13 20.18 -0.98
CA GLY A 130 11.47 21.29 -1.71
C GLY A 130 10.12 20.89 -2.29
N LEU A 131 10.01 19.67 -2.83
CA LEU A 131 8.76 19.13 -3.38
C LEU A 131 7.71 18.89 -2.28
N ALA A 132 8.14 18.41 -1.12
CA ALA A 132 7.27 18.26 0.05
C ALA A 132 6.77 19.62 0.56
N ALA A 133 7.67 20.61 0.67
CA ALA A 133 7.31 21.97 1.08
C ALA A 133 6.32 22.63 0.10
N ASP A 134 6.46 22.41 -1.21
CA ASP A 134 5.49 22.90 -2.20
C ASP A 134 4.09 22.31 -1.98
N LEU A 135 3.96 21.00 -1.73
CA LEU A 135 2.68 20.37 -1.41
C LEU A 135 2.06 20.96 -0.12
N VAL A 136 2.89 21.19 0.91
CA VAL A 136 2.45 21.82 2.16
C VAL A 136 1.95 23.24 1.93
N SER A 137 2.66 24.06 1.14
CA SER A 137 2.27 25.44 0.82
C SER A 137 0.93 25.52 0.08
N ARG A 138 0.61 24.49 -0.72
CA ARG A 138 -0.67 24.34 -1.43
C ARG A 138 -1.80 23.84 -0.54
N ARG A 139 -1.52 23.50 0.73
CA ARG A 139 -2.49 23.04 1.72
C ARG A 139 -3.29 21.84 1.23
N VAL A 140 -2.60 20.84 0.64
CA VAL A 140 -3.24 19.59 0.24
C VAL A 140 -3.89 18.90 1.44
N ASN A 141 -4.97 18.14 1.22
CA ASN A 141 -5.73 17.49 2.28
C ASN A 141 -5.03 16.26 2.87
N ALA A 142 -4.19 15.58 2.08
CA ALA A 142 -3.34 14.47 2.50
C ALA A 142 -2.15 14.33 1.55
N ILE A 143 -1.06 13.74 2.01
CA ILE A 143 0.14 13.47 1.20
C ILE A 143 0.36 11.95 1.17
N PHE A 144 0.42 11.36 -0.02
CA PHE A 144 1.05 10.07 -0.23
C PHE A 144 2.54 10.28 -0.50
N ALA A 145 3.40 9.42 0.08
CA ALA A 145 4.85 9.51 -0.07
C ALA A 145 5.51 8.13 -0.11
N ASN A 146 6.26 7.80 -1.17
CA ASN A 146 6.95 6.52 -1.29
C ASN A 146 8.42 6.57 -0.87
N GLY A 147 8.94 5.49 -0.32
CA GLY A 147 10.36 5.32 0.02
C GLY A 147 10.94 6.54 0.76
N PRO A 148 12.04 7.15 0.25
CA PRO A 148 12.68 8.30 0.90
C PRO A 148 11.80 9.55 0.92
N SER A 149 10.76 9.64 0.07
CA SER A 149 9.79 10.75 0.11
C SER A 149 9.02 10.81 1.43
N ALA A 150 8.84 9.67 2.11
CA ALA A 150 8.14 9.61 3.40
C ALA A 150 8.83 10.42 4.49
N ALA A 151 10.15 10.34 4.57
CA ALA A 151 10.93 11.14 5.53
C ALA A 151 10.83 12.64 5.22
N ALA A 152 10.90 13.02 3.94
CA ALA A 152 10.76 14.41 3.51
C ALA A 152 9.35 14.96 3.81
N ALA A 153 8.30 14.19 3.54
CA ALA A 153 6.93 14.59 3.86
C ALA A 153 6.72 14.73 5.38
N LYS A 154 7.23 13.78 6.19
CA LYS A 154 7.17 13.86 7.65
C LYS A 154 7.87 15.10 8.20
N ALA A 155 9.05 15.45 7.66
CA ALA A 155 9.79 16.62 8.07
C ALA A 155 9.11 17.93 7.68
N ALA A 156 8.37 17.94 6.55
CA ALA A 156 7.72 19.15 6.03
C ALA A 156 6.44 19.56 6.78
N THR A 157 5.75 18.60 7.44
CA THR A 157 4.47 18.91 8.10
C THR A 157 4.18 17.97 9.27
N SER A 158 3.62 18.56 10.35
CA SER A 158 3.00 17.82 11.46
C SER A 158 1.46 17.90 11.44
N ALA A 159 0.88 18.68 10.51
CA ALA A 159 -0.56 18.95 10.45
C ALA A 159 -1.25 18.18 9.31
N ILE A 160 -0.67 18.17 8.11
CA ILE A 160 -1.26 17.46 6.98
C ILE A 160 -1.04 15.95 7.16
N PRO A 161 -2.09 15.13 7.06
CA PRO A 161 -1.97 13.68 7.07
C PRO A 161 -1.01 13.14 6.01
N VAL A 162 -0.13 12.24 6.41
CA VAL A 162 0.81 11.57 5.51
C VAL A 162 0.55 10.06 5.51
N VAL A 163 0.43 9.47 4.32
CA VAL A 163 0.39 8.02 4.13
C VAL A 163 1.63 7.61 3.34
N PHE A 164 2.48 6.81 3.96
CA PHE A 164 3.68 6.34 3.30
C PHE A 164 3.51 4.95 2.67
N LEU A 165 4.37 4.65 1.70
CA LEU A 165 4.72 3.30 1.26
C LEU A 165 6.23 3.15 1.37
N THR A 166 6.71 2.18 2.15
CA THR A 166 8.16 1.91 2.30
C THR A 166 8.50 0.43 2.15
N GLY A 167 9.69 0.13 1.67
CA GLY A 167 10.27 -1.21 1.66
C GLY A 167 10.98 -1.60 2.96
N GLU A 168 11.08 -0.68 3.91
CA GLU A 168 11.85 -0.80 5.13
C GLU A 168 10.96 -0.77 6.37
N ASP A 169 11.52 -1.13 7.52
CA ASP A 169 10.85 -1.01 8.80
C ASP A 169 10.59 0.47 9.14
N PRO A 170 9.33 0.93 9.19
CA PRO A 170 9.00 2.33 9.40
C PRO A 170 9.30 2.83 10.83
N VAL A 171 9.42 1.92 11.81
CA VAL A 171 9.82 2.27 13.17
C VAL A 171 11.31 2.58 13.19
N ARG A 172 12.12 1.74 12.55
CA ARG A 172 13.58 1.98 12.40
C ARG A 172 13.90 3.23 11.57
N LEU A 173 13.08 3.54 10.58
CA LEU A 173 13.18 4.79 9.82
C LEU A 173 12.73 6.02 10.64
N GLY A 174 12.21 5.82 11.84
CA GLY A 174 11.66 6.88 12.67
C GLY A 174 10.42 7.53 12.07
N LEU A 175 9.71 6.86 11.16
CA LEU A 175 8.47 7.38 10.57
C LEU A 175 7.32 7.31 11.57
N VAL A 176 7.20 6.20 12.29
CA VAL A 176 6.14 5.92 13.26
C VAL A 176 6.70 5.40 14.58
N ALA A 177 5.92 5.50 15.66
CA ALA A 177 6.32 5.00 16.97
C ALA A 177 6.22 3.46 17.05
N SER A 178 5.18 2.88 16.43
CA SER A 178 4.98 1.43 16.30
C SER A 178 4.02 1.13 15.16
N PHE A 179 3.94 -0.14 14.75
CA PHE A 179 3.01 -0.59 13.69
C PHE A 179 1.55 -0.41 14.12
N ASN A 180 1.20 -0.80 15.34
CA ASN A 180 -0.19 -0.76 15.82
C ASN A 180 -0.66 0.66 16.22
N ARG A 181 0.29 1.51 16.62
CA ARG A 181 0.03 2.90 17.05
C ARG A 181 1.07 3.80 16.42
N PRO A 182 0.86 4.24 15.18
CA PRO A 182 1.83 5.07 14.47
C PRO A 182 2.16 6.36 15.19
N GLY A 183 1.14 7.00 15.77
CA GLY A 183 1.25 8.29 16.43
C GLY A 183 1.39 9.46 15.44
N GLY A 184 1.03 10.68 15.88
CA GLY A 184 1.14 11.87 15.05
C GLY A 184 0.24 11.85 13.80
N ASN A 185 0.73 12.51 12.74
CA ASN A 185 0.00 12.71 11.48
C ASN A 185 0.41 11.72 10.36
N ILE A 186 1.17 10.67 10.67
CA ILE A 186 1.73 9.77 9.66
C ILE A 186 1.38 8.31 9.94
N THR A 187 0.97 7.59 8.90
CA THR A 187 0.75 6.13 8.86
C THR A 187 1.08 5.63 7.46
N GLY A 188 0.88 4.35 7.18
CA GLY A 188 1.07 3.87 5.82
C GLY A 188 1.17 2.37 5.68
N VAL A 189 1.86 1.97 4.62
CA VAL A 189 2.08 0.57 4.21
C VAL A 189 3.57 0.30 4.18
N THR A 190 3.98 -0.86 4.71
CA THR A 190 5.33 -1.37 4.49
C THR A 190 5.29 -2.71 3.78
N ILE A 191 6.20 -2.88 2.82
CA ILE A 191 6.36 -4.12 2.07
C ILE A 191 7.60 -4.92 2.51
N LEU A 192 8.39 -4.40 3.46
CA LEU A 192 9.61 -5.01 4.02
C LEU A 192 10.52 -5.70 2.98
N SER A 193 10.59 -5.14 1.79
CA SER A 193 11.34 -5.73 0.66
C SER A 193 12.85 -5.73 0.90
N GLY A 194 13.35 -4.82 1.72
CA GLY A 194 14.75 -4.73 2.11
C GLY A 194 15.26 -5.95 2.87
N GLU A 195 14.38 -6.67 3.57
CA GLU A 195 14.74 -7.86 4.37
C GLU A 195 14.86 -9.15 3.52
N LEU A 196 14.60 -9.09 2.21
CA LEU A 196 14.56 -10.25 1.32
C LEU A 196 15.89 -10.54 0.59
N ALA A 197 16.95 -9.81 0.91
CA ALA A 197 18.26 -9.98 0.27
C ALA A 197 18.80 -11.41 0.40
N ALA A 198 18.74 -11.97 1.61
CA ALA A 198 19.17 -13.35 1.87
C ALA A 198 18.37 -14.37 1.05
N LYS A 199 17.05 -14.19 0.95
CA LYS A 199 16.20 -15.10 0.18
C LYS A 199 16.48 -15.03 -1.33
N ARG A 200 16.75 -13.82 -1.86
CA ARG A 200 17.15 -13.68 -3.27
C ARG A 200 18.51 -14.35 -3.56
N LEU A 201 19.46 -14.26 -2.64
CA LEU A 201 20.73 -14.98 -2.78
C LEU A 201 20.53 -16.51 -2.70
N GLU A 202 19.67 -16.99 -1.79
CA GLU A 202 19.31 -18.40 -1.70
C GLU A 202 18.69 -18.93 -2.99
N LEU A 203 17.76 -18.16 -3.59
CA LEU A 203 17.14 -18.49 -4.88
C LEU A 203 18.17 -18.57 -6.01
N LEU A 204 19.12 -17.63 -6.05
CA LEU A 204 20.24 -17.69 -7.01
C LEU A 204 21.10 -18.93 -6.77
N ARG A 205 21.36 -19.30 -5.51
CA ARG A 205 22.12 -20.52 -5.17
C ARG A 205 21.40 -21.79 -5.62
N GLN A 206 20.07 -21.86 -5.42
CA GLN A 206 19.26 -22.98 -5.87
C GLN A 206 19.23 -23.07 -7.40
N LEU A 207 19.13 -21.94 -8.08
CA LEU A 207 19.12 -21.85 -9.54
C LEU A 207 20.47 -22.21 -10.14
N LEU A 208 21.56 -21.80 -9.49
CA LEU A 208 22.94 -21.92 -9.95
C LEU A 208 23.82 -22.58 -8.89
N PRO A 209 23.70 -23.92 -8.68
CA PRO A 209 24.42 -24.61 -7.60
C PRO A 209 25.94 -24.57 -7.73
N ARG A 210 26.46 -24.30 -8.94
CA ARG A 210 27.90 -24.22 -9.23
C ARG A 210 28.45 -22.79 -9.23
N ALA A 211 27.62 -21.79 -8.99
CA ALA A 211 28.05 -20.39 -8.94
C ALA A 211 29.10 -20.18 -7.84
N ARG A 212 30.13 -19.40 -8.15
CA ARG A 212 31.28 -19.10 -7.26
C ARG A 212 31.47 -17.61 -7.05
N ASP A 213 30.85 -16.77 -7.89
CA ASP A 213 31.02 -15.31 -7.85
C ASP A 213 29.70 -14.62 -8.24
N ILE A 214 29.09 -13.99 -7.26
CA ILE A 214 27.85 -13.22 -7.43
C ILE A 214 28.16 -11.75 -7.37
N ALA A 215 27.83 -11.04 -8.44
CA ALA A 215 27.85 -9.59 -8.41
C ALA A 215 26.55 -9.06 -7.76
N VAL A 216 26.66 -8.00 -6.99
CA VAL A 216 25.54 -7.30 -6.38
C VAL A 216 25.58 -5.85 -6.82
N LEU A 217 24.61 -5.43 -7.61
CA LEU A 217 24.50 -4.04 -8.08
C LEU A 217 23.70 -3.25 -7.05
N ILE A 218 24.27 -2.19 -6.51
CA ILE A 218 23.64 -1.31 -5.54
C ILE A 218 23.53 0.12 -6.06
N GLU A 219 22.50 0.84 -5.59
CA GLU A 219 22.33 2.27 -5.80
C GLU A 219 22.81 3.02 -4.55
N PRO A 220 24.04 3.57 -4.52
CA PRO A 220 24.56 4.24 -3.33
C PRO A 220 23.75 5.44 -2.85
N ALA A 221 23.06 6.13 -3.75
CA ALA A 221 22.20 7.26 -3.43
C ALA A 221 20.89 6.83 -2.75
N TRP A 222 20.52 5.55 -2.83
CA TRP A 222 19.34 5.04 -2.13
C TRP A 222 19.60 5.02 -0.61
N PRO A 223 18.77 5.65 0.22
CA PRO A 223 19.05 5.88 1.63
C PRO A 223 19.35 4.62 2.45
N THR A 224 18.79 3.47 2.08
CA THR A 224 18.98 2.21 2.79
C THR A 224 19.98 1.26 2.11
N SER A 225 20.69 1.75 1.09
CA SER A 225 21.67 0.95 0.34
C SER A 225 22.77 0.35 1.21
N ALA A 226 23.26 1.10 2.20
CA ALA A 226 24.26 0.62 3.14
C ALA A 226 23.74 -0.57 3.97
N ARG A 227 22.46 -0.53 4.35
CA ARG A 227 21.81 -1.62 5.07
C ARG A 227 21.67 -2.84 4.20
N PHE A 228 21.10 -2.70 2.99
CA PHE A 228 20.98 -3.79 2.03
C PHE A 228 22.34 -4.46 1.80
N LYS A 229 23.41 -3.66 1.64
CA LYS A 229 24.77 -4.18 1.51
C LYS A 229 25.15 -5.04 2.73
N ALA A 230 24.94 -4.54 3.95
CA ALA A 230 25.25 -5.26 5.17
C ALA A 230 24.45 -6.57 5.31
N ASP A 231 23.16 -6.58 4.95
CA ASP A 231 22.32 -7.77 4.97
C ASP A 231 22.79 -8.82 3.96
N VAL A 232 23.25 -8.41 2.76
CA VAL A 232 23.88 -9.29 1.78
C VAL A 232 25.22 -9.83 2.28
N GLU A 233 26.08 -8.98 2.88
CA GLU A 233 27.38 -9.38 3.44
C GLU A 233 27.22 -10.39 4.59
N ALA A 234 26.17 -10.28 5.38
CA ALA A 234 25.85 -11.23 6.44
C ALA A 234 25.31 -12.57 5.90
N ALA A 235 24.49 -12.54 4.85
CA ALA A 235 23.89 -13.73 4.26
C ALA A 235 24.87 -14.53 3.38
N ALA A 236 25.76 -13.86 2.65
CA ALA A 236 26.65 -14.48 1.66
C ALA A 236 27.50 -15.65 2.22
N PRO A 237 28.18 -15.54 3.38
CA PRO A 237 28.94 -16.65 3.94
C PRO A 237 28.06 -17.81 4.41
N ILE A 238 26.86 -17.55 4.90
CA ILE A 238 25.90 -18.57 5.35
C ILE A 238 25.45 -19.43 4.15
N ILE A 239 25.23 -18.78 3.00
CA ILE A 239 24.78 -19.43 1.77
C ILE A 239 25.97 -20.04 1.00
N GLY A 240 27.22 -19.69 1.39
CA GLY A 240 28.43 -20.16 0.73
C GLY A 240 28.63 -19.52 -0.66
N LEU A 241 28.21 -18.28 -0.84
CA LEU A 241 28.33 -17.51 -2.08
C LEU A 241 29.19 -16.27 -1.85
N PRO A 242 30.44 -16.21 -2.36
CA PRO A 242 31.19 -14.97 -2.40
C PRO A 242 30.43 -13.90 -3.20
N VAL A 243 30.38 -12.69 -2.65
CA VAL A 243 29.70 -11.57 -3.30
C VAL A 243 30.65 -10.41 -3.55
N ARG A 244 30.41 -9.69 -4.64
CA ARG A 244 31.15 -8.47 -4.95
C ARG A 244 30.18 -7.35 -5.29
N PHE A 245 30.39 -6.17 -4.71
CA PHE A 245 29.49 -5.04 -4.89
C PHE A 245 29.93 -4.17 -6.07
N LEU A 246 28.97 -3.85 -6.91
CA LEU A 246 29.05 -2.85 -7.96
C LEU A 246 28.10 -1.71 -7.65
N ARG A 247 28.40 -0.51 -8.11
CA ARG A 247 27.67 0.71 -7.76
C ARG A 247 27.14 1.38 -9.03
N ALA A 248 25.88 1.87 -8.98
CA ALA A 248 25.33 2.66 -10.05
C ALA A 248 24.28 3.64 -9.53
N ASN A 249 24.45 4.94 -9.82
CA ASN A 249 23.49 6.02 -9.65
C ASN A 249 23.17 6.69 -11.00
N THR A 250 23.84 6.28 -12.06
CA THR A 250 23.69 6.82 -13.43
C THR A 250 23.72 5.68 -14.46
N GLU A 251 23.10 5.89 -15.61
CA GLU A 251 23.16 4.91 -16.72
C GLU A 251 24.60 4.59 -17.13
N ARG A 252 25.50 5.59 -17.15
CA ARG A 252 26.91 5.39 -17.44
C ARG A 252 27.59 4.45 -16.45
N GLU A 253 27.17 4.50 -15.16
CA GLU A 253 27.67 3.59 -14.14
C GLU A 253 27.09 2.19 -14.30
N ILE A 254 25.82 2.04 -14.73
CA ILE A 254 25.24 0.75 -15.13
C ILE A 254 26.09 0.15 -16.25
N GLU A 255 26.39 0.90 -17.33
CA GLU A 255 27.22 0.42 -18.40
C GLU A 255 28.63 0.00 -17.95
N SER A 256 29.20 0.76 -17.02
CA SER A 256 30.52 0.45 -16.44
C SER A 256 30.50 -0.82 -15.61
N ALA A 257 29.42 -1.01 -14.82
CA ALA A 257 29.20 -2.22 -14.02
C ALA A 257 29.09 -3.46 -14.93
N PHE A 258 28.30 -3.39 -15.98
CA PHE A 258 28.17 -4.51 -16.92
C PHE A 258 29.49 -4.80 -17.72
N LYS A 259 30.25 -3.79 -18.10
CA LYS A 259 31.59 -4.00 -18.65
C LYS A 259 32.51 -4.72 -17.68
N TYR A 260 32.45 -4.38 -16.41
CA TYR A 260 33.21 -5.06 -15.38
C TYR A 260 32.75 -6.52 -15.21
N LEU A 261 31.43 -6.81 -15.16
CA LEU A 261 30.88 -8.15 -15.08
C LEU A 261 31.37 -9.07 -16.19
N SER A 262 31.45 -8.57 -17.44
CA SER A 262 31.98 -9.30 -18.59
C SER A 262 33.42 -9.72 -18.38
N ARG A 263 34.27 -8.82 -17.88
CA ARG A 263 35.69 -9.09 -17.64
C ARG A 263 35.93 -10.02 -16.46
N ALA A 264 35.14 -9.84 -15.39
CA ALA A 264 35.27 -10.61 -14.18
C ALA A 264 34.63 -12.01 -14.29
N ARG A 265 33.84 -12.29 -15.35
CA ARG A 265 33.11 -13.53 -15.56
C ARG A 265 32.25 -13.92 -14.33
N ALA A 266 31.48 -12.94 -13.77
CA ALA A 266 30.56 -13.21 -12.71
C ALA A 266 29.51 -14.24 -13.14
N ASP A 267 29.20 -15.18 -12.27
CA ASP A 267 28.26 -16.29 -12.55
C ASP A 267 26.80 -15.83 -12.52
N ALA A 268 26.49 -14.79 -11.70
CA ALA A 268 25.16 -14.20 -11.63
C ALA A 268 25.20 -12.76 -11.11
N LEU A 269 24.06 -12.08 -11.24
CA LEU A 269 23.83 -10.74 -10.76
C LEU A 269 22.64 -10.70 -9.80
N LEU A 270 22.81 -10.11 -8.64
CA LEU A 270 21.72 -9.67 -7.76
C LEU A 270 21.57 -8.14 -7.92
N VAL A 271 20.39 -7.68 -8.34
CA VAL A 271 20.07 -6.25 -8.39
C VAL A 271 19.42 -5.85 -7.08
N GLY A 272 20.01 -4.88 -6.39
CA GLY A 272 19.51 -4.34 -5.12
C GLY A 272 18.33 -3.39 -5.29
N PRO A 273 17.75 -2.94 -4.15
CA PRO A 273 16.66 -1.98 -4.15
C PRO A 273 17.15 -0.59 -4.59
N GLY A 274 16.22 0.21 -5.11
CA GLY A 274 16.47 1.59 -5.47
C GLY A 274 15.57 2.10 -6.59
N ALA A 275 15.07 3.33 -6.43
CA ALA A 275 14.16 3.91 -7.41
C ALA A 275 14.84 4.13 -8.78
N PHE A 276 16.13 4.46 -8.78
CA PHE A 276 16.91 4.60 -10.00
C PHE A 276 17.05 3.25 -10.72
N LEU A 277 17.44 2.18 -10.01
CA LEU A 277 17.61 0.85 -10.61
C LEU A 277 16.26 0.31 -11.12
N ASP A 278 15.17 0.48 -10.38
CA ASP A 278 13.85 0.05 -10.81
C ASP A 278 13.31 0.85 -12.01
N SER A 279 13.59 2.15 -12.07
CA SER A 279 13.26 2.98 -13.25
C SER A 279 14.03 2.58 -14.50
N HIS A 280 15.23 1.99 -14.34
CA HIS A 280 16.10 1.54 -15.45
C HIS A 280 16.05 0.02 -15.64
N ARG A 281 15.01 -0.66 -15.17
CA ARG A 281 14.87 -2.13 -15.26
C ARG A 281 15.02 -2.67 -16.68
N ASP A 282 14.48 -1.96 -17.67
CA ASP A 282 14.56 -2.38 -19.09
C ASP A 282 16.00 -2.38 -19.59
N LEU A 283 16.79 -1.37 -19.21
CA LEU A 283 18.23 -1.32 -19.50
C LEU A 283 18.98 -2.45 -18.80
N LEU A 284 18.71 -2.69 -17.51
CA LEU A 284 19.33 -3.75 -16.71
C LEU A 284 19.05 -5.13 -17.31
N VAL A 285 17.80 -5.40 -17.65
CA VAL A 285 17.36 -6.66 -18.28
C VAL A 285 18.01 -6.85 -19.64
N ALA A 286 18.02 -5.82 -20.50
CA ALA A 286 18.66 -5.89 -21.81
C ALA A 286 20.16 -6.15 -21.71
N ARG A 287 20.87 -5.55 -20.74
CA ARG A 287 22.30 -5.79 -20.52
C ARG A 287 22.57 -7.18 -19.97
N ALA A 288 21.77 -7.67 -19.01
CA ALA A 288 21.89 -9.02 -18.48
C ALA A 288 21.67 -10.07 -19.59
N ALA A 289 20.63 -9.89 -20.41
CA ALA A 289 20.34 -10.76 -21.55
C ALA A 289 21.49 -10.76 -22.61
N LYS A 290 21.99 -9.58 -23.00
CA LYS A 290 23.08 -9.46 -23.94
C LYS A 290 24.34 -10.17 -23.50
N MET A 291 24.58 -10.24 -22.19
CA MET A 291 25.77 -10.84 -21.61
C MET A 291 25.53 -12.29 -21.13
N ALA A 292 24.32 -12.80 -21.33
CA ALA A 292 23.91 -14.11 -20.85
C ALA A 292 24.17 -14.30 -19.34
N ILE A 293 24.00 -13.26 -18.52
CA ILE A 293 24.19 -13.30 -17.07
C ILE A 293 22.82 -13.56 -16.40
N PRO A 294 22.67 -14.68 -15.66
CA PRO A 294 21.51 -14.92 -14.83
C PRO A 294 21.36 -13.84 -13.76
N ALA A 295 20.19 -13.23 -13.64
CA ALA A 295 19.99 -12.13 -12.71
C ALA A 295 18.72 -12.29 -11.90
N ALA A 296 18.81 -11.96 -10.59
CA ALA A 296 17.69 -11.87 -9.66
C ALA A 296 17.36 -10.42 -9.34
N TYR A 297 16.08 -10.14 -9.26
CA TYR A 297 15.52 -8.81 -9.10
C TYR A 297 14.54 -8.75 -7.92
N GLU A 298 14.17 -7.53 -7.53
CA GLU A 298 13.23 -7.29 -6.46
C GLU A 298 11.77 -7.37 -6.93
N THR A 299 11.47 -6.80 -8.09
CA THR A 299 10.09 -6.53 -8.49
C THR A 299 9.61 -7.45 -9.61
N ARG A 300 8.34 -7.87 -9.53
CA ARG A 300 7.64 -8.59 -10.58
C ARG A 300 7.75 -7.87 -11.94
N ALA A 301 7.67 -6.54 -11.93
CA ALA A 301 7.77 -5.73 -13.14
C ALA A 301 9.05 -6.01 -13.92
N THR A 302 10.17 -6.23 -13.23
CA THR A 302 11.46 -6.55 -13.87
C THR A 302 11.45 -7.95 -14.49
N ALA A 303 10.83 -8.95 -13.84
CA ALA A 303 10.68 -10.28 -14.43
C ALA A 303 9.79 -10.24 -15.68
N VAL A 304 8.71 -9.46 -15.67
CA VAL A 304 7.83 -9.23 -16.83
C VAL A 304 8.58 -8.54 -17.99
N ALA A 305 9.46 -7.60 -17.68
CA ALA A 305 10.30 -6.94 -18.67
C ALA A 305 11.38 -7.86 -19.30
N GLY A 306 11.47 -9.13 -18.86
CA GLY A 306 12.41 -10.13 -19.36
C GLY A 306 13.51 -10.53 -18.36
N GLY A 307 13.45 -10.07 -17.12
CA GLY A 307 14.33 -10.54 -16.04
C GLY A 307 14.12 -12.03 -15.75
N LEU A 308 15.16 -12.75 -15.33
CA LEU A 308 15.11 -14.20 -15.13
C LEU A 308 14.23 -14.61 -13.95
N ILE A 309 14.44 -13.99 -12.81
CA ILE A 309 13.74 -14.31 -11.56
C ILE A 309 13.56 -13.05 -10.72
N SER A 310 12.42 -12.88 -10.13
CA SER A 310 12.20 -11.86 -9.09
C SER A 310 11.58 -12.47 -7.85
N TYR A 311 11.97 -11.94 -6.68
CA TYR A 311 11.35 -12.28 -5.42
C TYR A 311 11.18 -11.01 -4.57
N GLY A 312 9.93 -10.65 -4.29
CA GLY A 312 9.62 -9.43 -3.55
C GLY A 312 8.15 -9.30 -3.24
N ALA A 313 7.81 -8.29 -2.47
CA ALA A 313 6.41 -7.95 -2.23
C ALA A 313 5.79 -7.28 -3.46
N SER A 314 4.48 -7.41 -3.59
CA SER A 314 3.73 -6.72 -4.64
C SER A 314 3.73 -5.22 -4.41
N VAL A 315 4.63 -4.51 -5.10
CA VAL A 315 4.72 -3.04 -5.02
C VAL A 315 3.41 -2.41 -5.49
N GLY A 316 2.79 -2.96 -6.54
CA GLY A 316 1.50 -2.49 -7.05
C GLY A 316 0.39 -2.58 -6.01
N ASP A 317 0.30 -3.70 -5.26
CA ASP A 317 -0.65 -3.81 -4.15
C ASP A 317 -0.34 -2.83 -3.03
N GLY A 318 0.94 -2.59 -2.72
CA GLY A 318 1.36 -1.56 -1.76
C GLY A 318 0.84 -0.17 -2.12
N TYR A 319 0.95 0.23 -3.39
CA TYR A 319 0.39 1.51 -3.89
C TYR A 319 -1.14 1.53 -3.81
N ARG A 320 -1.81 0.42 -4.17
CA ARG A 320 -3.27 0.29 -4.05
C ARG A 320 -3.71 0.45 -2.60
N GLN A 321 -3.07 -0.24 -1.66
CA GLN A 321 -3.36 -0.12 -0.23
C GLN A 321 -3.11 1.30 0.30
N ALA A 322 -2.04 1.96 -0.15
CA ALA A 322 -1.79 3.35 0.20
C ALA A 322 -2.89 4.28 -0.34
N GLY A 323 -3.42 4.02 -1.53
CA GLY A 323 -4.59 4.71 -2.08
C GLY A 323 -5.84 4.54 -1.20
N ILE A 324 -6.11 3.31 -0.73
CA ILE A 324 -7.19 3.02 0.23
C ILE A 324 -6.97 3.81 1.52
N TYR A 325 -5.75 3.84 2.06
CA TYR A 325 -5.43 4.58 3.29
C TYR A 325 -5.63 6.09 3.13
N ILE A 326 -5.23 6.67 1.99
CA ILE A 326 -5.53 8.09 1.68
C ILE A 326 -7.04 8.31 1.66
N GLY A 327 -7.82 7.43 1.03
CA GLY A 327 -9.27 7.57 1.00
C GLY A 327 -9.92 7.50 2.39
N ARG A 328 -9.43 6.60 3.27
CA ARG A 328 -9.86 6.52 4.69
C ARG A 328 -9.55 7.81 5.44
N VAL A 329 -8.35 8.38 5.22
CA VAL A 329 -7.95 9.67 5.79
C VAL A 329 -8.84 10.80 5.30
N LEU A 330 -9.16 10.85 4.00
CA LEU A 330 -10.09 11.84 3.44
C LEU A 330 -11.52 11.70 3.99
N ASN A 331 -11.90 10.47 4.39
CA ASN A 331 -13.16 10.18 5.10
C ASN A 331 -13.11 10.53 6.61
N GLY A 332 -12.01 11.11 7.09
CA GLY A 332 -11.88 11.62 8.46
C GLY A 332 -11.18 10.69 9.45
N GLU A 333 -10.65 9.53 9.01
CA GLU A 333 -9.85 8.68 9.89
C GLU A 333 -8.49 9.33 10.18
N LYS A 334 -8.11 9.35 11.45
CA LYS A 334 -6.84 9.96 11.87
C LYS A 334 -5.68 9.00 11.65
N PRO A 335 -4.56 9.41 11.03
CA PRO A 335 -3.38 8.57 10.84
C PRO A 335 -2.89 7.90 12.12
N ALA A 336 -2.94 8.59 13.26
CA ALA A 336 -2.56 8.06 14.56
C ALA A 336 -3.32 6.78 14.98
N ASN A 337 -4.54 6.59 14.48
CA ASN A 337 -5.42 5.47 14.79
C ASN A 337 -5.43 4.39 13.69
N LEU A 338 -4.74 4.64 12.57
CA LEU A 338 -4.61 3.71 11.47
C LEU A 338 -3.32 2.91 11.64
N PRO A 339 -3.36 1.61 12.01
CA PRO A 339 -2.16 0.78 12.09
C PRO A 339 -1.41 0.79 10.77
N VAL A 340 -0.09 0.70 10.83
CA VAL A 340 0.72 0.48 9.63
C VAL A 340 0.38 -0.89 9.06
N LEU A 341 -0.03 -0.94 7.81
CA LEU A 341 -0.27 -2.19 7.10
C LEU A 341 1.06 -2.80 6.66
N GLN A 342 1.32 -4.01 7.08
CA GLN A 342 2.43 -4.80 6.57
C GLN A 342 1.92 -5.71 5.45
N ALA A 343 2.52 -5.62 4.26
CA ALA A 343 2.26 -6.60 3.20
C ALA A 343 2.84 -7.96 3.63
N THR A 344 2.01 -8.98 3.56
CA THR A 344 2.36 -10.35 3.95
C THR A 344 2.56 -11.26 2.74
N LYS A 345 2.18 -10.78 1.55
CA LYS A 345 2.31 -11.55 0.32
C LYS A 345 3.59 -11.17 -0.40
N TYR A 346 4.48 -12.15 -0.53
CA TYR A 346 5.68 -12.09 -1.38
C TYR A 346 5.43 -12.95 -2.60
N GLU A 347 5.98 -12.54 -3.74
CA GLU A 347 5.77 -13.19 -5.03
C GLU A 347 7.12 -13.65 -5.60
N LEU A 348 7.21 -14.95 -5.88
CA LEU A 348 8.28 -15.53 -6.67
C LEU A 348 7.83 -15.61 -8.12
N VAL A 349 8.45 -14.84 -9.00
CA VAL A 349 8.16 -14.84 -10.44
C VAL A 349 9.36 -15.36 -11.21
N ILE A 350 9.14 -16.33 -12.08
CA ILE A 350 10.19 -16.96 -12.91
C ILE A 350 9.82 -16.78 -14.39
N ASN A 351 10.77 -16.28 -15.16
CA ASN A 351 10.62 -16.12 -16.61
C ASN A 351 11.30 -17.27 -17.35
N LEU A 352 10.50 -18.21 -17.85
CA LEU A 352 10.99 -19.39 -18.57
C LEU A 352 11.56 -19.04 -19.96
N LYS A 353 11.06 -17.98 -20.62
CA LYS A 353 11.66 -17.52 -21.88
C LYS A 353 13.11 -17.11 -21.66
N THR A 354 13.36 -16.36 -20.60
CA THR A 354 14.70 -15.91 -20.24
C THR A 354 15.56 -17.09 -19.76
N ALA A 355 15.00 -18.00 -18.94
CA ALA A 355 15.72 -19.20 -18.55
C ALA A 355 16.16 -20.04 -19.76
N LYS A 356 15.25 -20.27 -20.72
CA LYS A 356 15.54 -20.97 -21.98
C LYS A 356 16.62 -20.28 -22.81
N ALA A 357 16.56 -18.94 -22.93
CA ALA A 357 17.56 -18.15 -23.65
C ALA A 357 18.94 -18.22 -23.01
N LEU A 358 19.01 -18.39 -21.68
CA LEU A 358 20.24 -18.58 -20.91
C LEU A 358 20.72 -20.03 -20.86
N GLY A 359 19.98 -20.99 -21.44
CA GLY A 359 20.29 -22.42 -21.37
C GLY A 359 20.15 -22.99 -19.95
N LEU A 360 19.34 -22.38 -19.11
CA LEU A 360 19.16 -22.81 -17.71
C LEU A 360 17.94 -23.71 -17.56
N ALA A 361 18.14 -24.85 -16.90
CA ALA A 361 17.05 -25.68 -16.40
C ALA A 361 16.63 -25.17 -15.00
N ILE A 362 15.39 -24.77 -14.87
CA ILE A 362 14.87 -24.33 -13.57
C ILE A 362 14.57 -25.56 -12.70
N PRO A 363 15.13 -25.65 -11.50
CA PRO A 363 14.86 -26.77 -10.59
C PRO A 363 13.37 -26.90 -10.25
N GLN A 364 12.87 -28.13 -10.20
CA GLN A 364 11.46 -28.41 -9.89
C GLN A 364 10.96 -27.72 -8.61
N PRO A 365 11.71 -27.69 -7.50
CA PRO A 365 11.26 -27.01 -6.29
C PRO A 365 11.02 -25.49 -6.50
N LEU A 366 11.80 -24.83 -7.35
CA LEU A 366 11.58 -23.41 -7.68
C LEU A 366 10.32 -23.21 -8.52
N LEU A 367 10.05 -24.12 -9.47
CA LEU A 367 8.83 -24.06 -10.27
C LEU A 367 7.57 -24.28 -9.42
N LEU A 368 7.61 -25.23 -8.49
CA LEU A 368 6.50 -25.50 -7.57
C LEU A 368 6.27 -24.37 -6.56
N GLY A 369 7.34 -23.66 -6.19
CA GLY A 369 7.27 -22.53 -5.27
C GLY A 369 7.00 -21.18 -5.95
N ALA A 370 6.93 -21.13 -7.28
CA ALA A 370 6.66 -19.90 -8.01
C ALA A 370 5.17 -19.52 -7.92
N ASP A 371 4.92 -18.25 -7.60
CA ASP A 371 3.57 -17.68 -7.64
C ASP A 371 3.14 -17.37 -9.08
N GLU A 372 4.12 -17.10 -9.97
CA GLU A 372 3.88 -16.83 -11.38
C GLU A 372 5.05 -17.36 -12.23
N ILE A 373 4.69 -17.97 -13.36
CA ILE A 373 5.61 -18.43 -14.38
C ILE A 373 5.28 -17.71 -15.69
N ILE A 374 6.25 -17.00 -16.26
CA ILE A 374 6.14 -16.30 -17.53
C ILE A 374 6.68 -17.23 -18.63
N GLU A 375 5.79 -17.63 -19.53
CA GLU A 375 6.08 -18.51 -20.68
C GLU A 375 6.22 -17.74 -22.01
#